data_a239e2fd8fab213df4b73877a70c4c65
#
_entry.id   a239e2fd8fab213df4b73877a70c4c65
#
_cell.length_a   1.000
_cell.length_b   1.000
_cell.length_c   1.000
_cell.angle_alpha   90.00
_cell.angle_beta   90.00
_cell.angle_gamma   90.00
#
_symmetry.space_group_name_H-M   'P 1'
#
loop_
_entity.id
_entity.type
_entity.pdbx_description
1 polymer ?
#
loop_
_entity_poly.entity_id
_entity_poly.type
_entity_poly.pdbx_seq_one_letter_code
_entity_poly.pdbx_strand_id
1 'polypeptide(L)'
;MANERSSGTAFFSSKDEKSVLAGAHDYFVNNVRPSDIKACVRKIKAPTLYVNNHDETFLLVRSGHGTLTVNGLDYRLKPNTLVNLGPFHRYRYQPDKGETLEIAESRMNSGTYVYLVANPYMKFEQFYVPSEPPVVALHGLYAEIANDAMGGILAETERQSPDQLQLCFCYMMDLLGIMTEKMPREYFHQTPGQK
;
A
#
# COMPACT_ATOMS: atom_id res chain seq x y z
N MET A 1 53.13 8.62 -14.37
CA MET A 1 51.76 9.10 -14.59
C MET A 1 50.84 8.12 -13.89
N ALA A 2 50.48 8.41 -12.65
CA ALA A 2 49.58 7.60 -11.84
C ALA A 2 48.16 8.14 -12.03
N ASN A 3 47.29 7.26 -12.47
CA ASN A 3 45.89 7.55 -12.73
C ASN A 3 45.13 7.30 -11.43
N GLU A 4 44.87 8.35 -10.66
CA GLU A 4 44.02 8.30 -9.49
C GLU A 4 42.58 8.10 -9.96
N ARG A 5 42.09 6.88 -9.78
CA ARG A 5 40.64 6.61 -9.82
C ARG A 5 40.03 7.16 -8.54
N SER A 6 39.42 8.33 -8.66
CA SER A 6 38.52 8.89 -7.68
C SER A 6 37.43 7.89 -7.41
N SER A 7 37.43 7.28 -6.22
CA SER A 7 36.32 6.48 -5.69
C SER A 7 35.19 7.44 -5.33
N GLY A 8 34.16 7.44 -6.14
CA GLY A 8 32.96 8.23 -5.91
C GLY A 8 32.10 7.69 -4.74
N THR A 9 32.53 7.93 -3.51
CA THR A 9 31.79 7.58 -2.29
C THR A 9 31.80 8.70 -1.25
N ALA A 10 31.67 9.94 -1.69
CA ALA A 10 31.40 11.03 -0.76
C ALA A 10 30.27 11.89 -1.32
N PHE A 11 29.05 11.34 -1.33
CA PHE A 11 27.91 12.14 -1.75
C PHE A 11 27.42 13.14 -0.69
N PHE A 12 27.78 12.96 0.59
CA PHE A 12 27.44 13.93 1.63
C PHE A 12 28.56 14.06 2.65
N SER A 13 28.92 15.28 2.99
CA SER A 13 29.71 15.56 4.19
C SER A 13 28.84 15.35 5.44
N SER A 14 29.42 15.13 6.60
CA SER A 14 28.65 14.95 7.86
C SER A 14 27.73 16.15 8.18
N LYS A 15 28.02 17.32 7.64
CA LYS A 15 27.16 18.50 7.69
C LYS A 15 25.98 18.39 6.74
N ASP A 16 26.20 17.82 5.55
CA ASP A 16 25.17 17.65 4.53
C ASP A 16 24.21 16.54 4.91
N GLU A 17 24.66 15.46 5.54
CA GLU A 17 23.79 14.41 6.08
C GLU A 17 22.82 14.94 7.13
N LYS A 18 23.29 15.77 8.06
CA LYS A 18 22.40 16.40 9.06
C LYS A 18 21.40 17.36 8.42
N SER A 19 21.82 18.06 7.37
CA SER A 19 20.96 18.97 6.62
C SER A 19 19.91 18.20 5.81
N VAL A 20 20.29 17.10 5.18
CA VAL A 20 19.36 16.24 4.41
C VAL A 20 18.38 15.55 5.35
N LEU A 21 18.83 15.03 6.49
CA LEU A 21 17.96 14.42 7.49
C LEU A 21 17.01 15.44 8.11
N ALA A 22 17.48 16.66 8.41
CA ALA A 22 16.63 17.75 8.89
C ALA A 22 15.60 18.16 7.82
N GLY A 23 16.01 18.29 6.56
CA GLY A 23 15.11 18.60 5.45
C GLY A 23 14.08 17.48 5.20
N ALA A 24 14.48 16.21 5.31
CA ALA A 24 13.58 15.09 5.26
C ALA A 24 12.60 15.09 6.44
N HIS A 25 13.10 15.29 7.65
CA HIS A 25 12.27 15.43 8.85
C HIS A 25 11.25 16.56 8.70
N ASP A 26 11.70 17.74 8.29
CA ASP A 26 10.82 18.89 8.09
C ASP A 26 9.79 18.64 6.97
N TYR A 27 10.18 17.95 5.89
CA TYR A 27 9.26 17.54 4.85
C TYR A 27 8.16 16.62 5.42
N PHE A 28 8.53 15.59 6.19
CA PHE A 28 7.57 14.66 6.77
C PHE A 28 6.68 15.32 7.82
N VAL A 29 7.25 16.11 8.74
CA VAL A 29 6.49 16.83 9.76
C VAL A 29 5.49 17.79 9.12
N ASN A 30 5.83 18.44 8.01
CA ASN A 30 4.98 19.42 7.36
C ASN A 30 4.01 18.84 6.33
N ASN A 31 4.33 17.68 5.74
CA ASN A 31 3.56 17.11 4.62
C ASN A 31 2.84 15.80 4.97
N VAL A 32 3.31 15.06 5.98
CA VAL A 32 2.64 13.86 6.49
C VAL A 32 1.84 14.24 7.73
N ARG A 33 0.53 14.31 7.57
CA ARG A 33 -0.39 14.61 8.68
C ARG A 33 -1.08 13.32 9.12
N PRO A 34 -1.53 13.22 10.37
CA PRO A 34 -2.36 12.08 10.81
C PRO A 34 -3.58 11.84 9.91
N SER A 35 -4.13 12.91 9.32
CA SER A 35 -5.23 12.84 8.35
C SER A 35 -4.84 12.28 6.98
N ASP A 36 -3.56 12.09 6.71
CA ASP A 36 -3.10 11.55 5.42
C ASP A 36 -3.33 10.04 5.30
N ILE A 37 -3.53 9.34 6.43
CA ILE A 37 -4.04 7.97 6.44
C ILE A 37 -5.53 8.02 6.77
N LYS A 38 -6.36 7.59 5.83
CA LYS A 38 -7.82 7.55 5.96
C LYS A 38 -8.29 6.15 5.70
N ALA A 39 -9.20 5.66 6.54
CA ALA A 39 -9.83 4.37 6.33
C ALA A 39 -11.35 4.48 6.43
N CYS A 40 -12.04 3.63 5.68
CA CYS A 40 -13.49 3.51 5.72
C CYS A 40 -13.94 2.10 5.34
N VAL A 41 -15.17 1.77 5.70
CA VAL A 41 -15.83 0.57 5.20
C VAL A 41 -16.83 0.96 4.12
N ARG A 42 -16.71 0.34 2.95
CA ARG A 42 -17.62 0.54 1.83
C ARG A 42 -18.51 -0.67 1.63
N LYS A 43 -19.82 -0.43 1.45
CA LYS A 43 -20.81 -1.44 1.09
C LYS A 43 -21.26 -1.21 -0.35
N ILE A 44 -20.90 -2.12 -1.24
CA ILE A 44 -21.12 -2.01 -2.67
C ILE A 44 -22.18 -3.03 -3.07
N LYS A 45 -23.34 -2.55 -3.52
CA LYS A 45 -24.51 -3.36 -3.87
C LYS A 45 -24.76 -3.46 -5.38
N ALA A 46 -24.06 -2.64 -6.16
CA ALA A 46 -24.21 -2.57 -7.61
C ALA A 46 -22.84 -2.26 -8.25
N PRO A 47 -22.66 -2.56 -9.53
CA PRO A 47 -21.43 -2.20 -10.25
C PRO A 47 -21.13 -0.70 -10.11
N THR A 48 -19.87 -0.37 -9.82
CA THR A 48 -19.43 1.02 -9.71
C THR A 48 -18.93 1.55 -11.05
N LEU A 49 -18.88 2.86 -11.18
CA LEU A 49 -18.11 3.48 -12.26
C LEU A 49 -16.63 3.28 -12.03
N TYR A 50 -15.84 3.44 -13.09
CA TYR A 50 -14.39 3.46 -12.97
C TYR A 50 -13.91 4.67 -12.18
N VAL A 51 -12.99 4.43 -11.26
CA VAL A 51 -12.33 5.43 -10.44
C VAL A 51 -10.83 5.39 -10.73
N ASN A 52 -10.20 6.54 -10.93
CA ASN A 52 -8.75 6.64 -10.94
C ASN A 52 -8.25 6.69 -9.49
N ASN A 53 -7.33 5.80 -9.15
CA ASN A 53 -6.68 5.86 -7.85
C ASN A 53 -5.60 6.94 -7.87
N HIS A 54 -5.53 7.74 -6.81
CA HIS A 54 -4.54 8.82 -6.67
C HIS A 54 -3.62 8.60 -5.49
N ASP A 55 -3.99 7.68 -4.61
CA ASP A 55 -3.30 7.36 -3.37
C ASP A 55 -2.81 5.91 -3.40
N GLU A 56 -1.95 5.56 -2.45
CA GLU A 56 -1.74 4.15 -2.14
C GLU A 56 -2.92 3.65 -1.33
N THR A 57 -3.54 2.59 -1.79
CA THR A 57 -4.80 2.09 -1.23
C THR A 57 -4.72 0.61 -0.92
N PHE A 58 -4.93 0.24 0.33
CA PHE A 58 -5.13 -1.15 0.73
C PHE A 58 -6.62 -1.45 0.82
N LEU A 59 -7.02 -2.55 0.21
CA LEU A 59 -8.39 -3.05 0.20
C LEU A 59 -8.41 -4.43 0.85
N LEU A 60 -9.24 -4.61 1.87
CA LEU A 60 -9.50 -5.92 2.46
C LEU A 60 -10.99 -6.25 2.30
N VAL A 61 -11.29 -7.32 1.60
CA VAL A 61 -12.67 -7.80 1.47
C VAL A 61 -13.10 -8.45 2.78
N ARG A 62 -14.08 -7.86 3.47
CA ARG A 62 -14.64 -8.36 4.72
C ARG A 62 -15.72 -9.41 4.50
N SER A 63 -16.61 -9.17 3.55
CA SER A 63 -17.69 -10.07 3.22
C SER A 63 -18.19 -9.88 1.79
N GLY A 64 -18.93 -10.86 1.27
CA GLY A 64 -19.48 -10.87 -0.07
C GLY A 64 -18.46 -11.31 -1.13
N HIS A 65 -18.94 -11.44 -2.35
CA HIS A 65 -18.16 -11.86 -3.50
C HIS A 65 -18.37 -10.90 -4.67
N GLY A 66 -17.39 -10.81 -5.55
CA GLY A 66 -17.48 -9.94 -6.72
C GLY A 66 -16.20 -9.96 -7.54
N THR A 67 -16.10 -9.00 -8.43
CA THR A 67 -14.93 -8.77 -9.27
C THR A 67 -14.42 -7.35 -9.07
N LEU A 68 -13.13 -7.21 -8.96
CA LEU A 68 -12.39 -5.96 -9.07
C LEU A 68 -11.76 -5.93 -10.47
N THR A 69 -12.17 -4.98 -11.30
CA THR A 69 -11.47 -4.73 -12.57
C THR A 69 -10.44 -3.62 -12.34
N VAL A 70 -9.17 -3.89 -12.63
CA VAL A 70 -8.07 -2.89 -12.55
C VAL A 70 -7.38 -2.82 -13.90
N ASN A 71 -7.32 -1.65 -14.50
CA ASN A 71 -6.69 -1.40 -15.80
C ASN A 71 -7.13 -2.38 -16.90
N GLY A 72 -8.40 -2.85 -16.82
CA GLY A 72 -8.99 -3.80 -17.75
C GLY A 72 -8.78 -5.28 -17.41
N LEU A 73 -8.06 -5.61 -16.35
CA LEU A 73 -7.88 -6.97 -15.86
C LEU A 73 -8.84 -7.25 -14.71
N ASP A 74 -9.43 -8.43 -14.69
CA ASP A 74 -10.41 -8.84 -13.70
C ASP A 74 -9.79 -9.72 -12.61
N TYR A 75 -10.03 -9.35 -11.37
CA TYR A 75 -9.58 -10.06 -10.17
C TYR A 75 -10.78 -10.51 -9.35
N ARG A 76 -10.82 -11.79 -9.01
CA ARG A 76 -11.88 -12.33 -8.18
C ARG A 76 -11.74 -11.88 -6.74
N LEU A 77 -12.78 -11.27 -6.20
CA LEU A 77 -12.89 -10.88 -4.80
C LEU A 77 -13.73 -11.89 -4.01
N LYS A 78 -13.21 -12.27 -2.84
CA LYS A 78 -13.86 -13.11 -1.83
C LYS A 78 -13.41 -12.63 -0.44
N PRO A 79 -14.10 -13.01 0.65
CA PRO A 79 -13.64 -12.64 1.99
C PRO A 79 -12.16 -12.94 2.21
N ASN A 80 -11.47 -12.04 2.89
CA ASN A 80 -10.03 -12.07 3.14
C ASN A 80 -9.15 -11.95 1.88
N THR A 81 -9.66 -11.36 0.79
CA THR A 81 -8.80 -10.91 -0.31
C THR A 81 -8.21 -9.55 0.05
N LEU A 82 -6.89 -9.48 0.09
CA LEU A 82 -6.11 -8.25 0.28
C LEU A 82 -5.57 -7.78 -1.07
N VAL A 83 -5.74 -6.48 -1.34
CA VAL A 83 -5.29 -5.84 -2.59
C VAL A 83 -4.55 -4.56 -2.23
N ASN A 84 -3.46 -4.26 -2.94
CA ASN A 84 -2.81 -2.96 -2.91
C ASN A 84 -2.96 -2.26 -4.27
N LEU A 85 -3.62 -1.11 -4.29
CA LEU A 85 -3.76 -0.25 -5.48
C LEU A 85 -2.84 0.95 -5.36
N GLY A 86 -1.94 1.12 -6.32
CA GLY A 86 -1.12 2.32 -6.46
C GLY A 86 -1.83 3.44 -7.26
N PRO A 87 -1.23 4.62 -7.34
CA PRO A 87 -1.81 5.82 -7.99
C PRO A 87 -1.98 5.69 -9.51
N PHE A 88 -1.48 4.63 -10.12
CA PHE A 88 -1.61 4.38 -11.57
C PHE A 88 -2.78 3.45 -11.92
N HIS A 89 -3.54 3.00 -10.93
CA HIS A 89 -4.61 2.06 -11.14
C HIS A 89 -5.94 2.77 -11.36
N ARG A 90 -6.62 2.38 -12.45
CA ARG A 90 -8.01 2.72 -12.70
C ARG A 90 -8.85 1.49 -12.43
N TYR A 91 -9.79 1.58 -11.52
CA TYR A 91 -10.51 0.40 -11.04
C TYR A 91 -12.01 0.61 -10.91
N ARG A 92 -12.74 -0.50 -10.87
CA ARG A 92 -14.17 -0.57 -10.52
C ARG A 92 -14.48 -1.86 -9.80
N TYR A 93 -15.58 -1.85 -9.06
CA TYR A 93 -16.12 -3.04 -8.42
C TYR A 93 -17.37 -3.51 -9.14
N GLN A 94 -17.54 -4.84 -9.15
CA GLN A 94 -18.76 -5.51 -9.60
C GLN A 94 -19.11 -6.62 -8.61
N PRO A 95 -20.04 -6.37 -7.67
CA PRO A 95 -20.56 -7.41 -6.79
C PRO A 95 -21.23 -8.52 -7.58
N ASP A 96 -21.23 -9.73 -7.05
CA ASP A 96 -22.01 -10.83 -7.61
C ASP A 96 -23.52 -10.54 -7.49
N LYS A 97 -24.30 -11.16 -8.34
CA LYS A 97 -25.75 -10.93 -8.38
C LYS A 97 -26.39 -11.28 -7.02
N GLY A 98 -27.04 -10.32 -6.42
CA GLY A 98 -27.72 -10.47 -5.13
C GLY A 98 -26.82 -10.36 -3.90
N GLU A 99 -25.49 -10.16 -4.09
CA GLU A 99 -24.56 -9.98 -2.98
C GLU A 99 -24.27 -8.50 -2.70
N THR A 100 -23.85 -8.25 -1.47
CA THR A 100 -23.26 -6.98 -1.06
C THR A 100 -21.79 -7.21 -0.76
N LEU A 101 -20.92 -6.57 -1.51
CA LEU A 101 -19.48 -6.62 -1.28
C LEU A 101 -19.13 -5.57 -0.21
N GLU A 102 -18.60 -6.01 0.91
CA GLU A 102 -18.11 -5.14 1.98
C GLU A 102 -16.61 -5.12 1.98
N ILE A 103 -16.02 -3.94 1.82
CA ILE A 103 -14.58 -3.72 1.71
C ILE A 103 -14.13 -2.69 2.74
N ALA A 104 -13.16 -3.05 3.57
CA ALA A 104 -12.39 -2.09 4.34
C ALA A 104 -11.30 -1.51 3.43
N GLU A 105 -11.24 -0.19 3.37
CA GLU A 105 -10.37 0.56 2.46
C GLU A 105 -9.53 1.53 3.29
N SER A 106 -8.21 1.43 3.19
CA SER A 106 -7.27 2.36 3.80
C SER A 106 -6.48 3.07 2.71
N ARG A 107 -6.37 4.38 2.80
CA ARG A 107 -5.67 5.23 1.84
C ARG A 107 -4.62 6.08 2.54
N MET A 108 -3.48 6.22 1.88
CA MET A 108 -2.43 7.13 2.28
C MET A 108 -1.84 7.82 1.06
N ASN A 109 -1.32 9.01 1.21
CA ASN A 109 -0.62 9.67 0.12
C ASN A 109 0.69 8.95 -0.23
N SER A 110 1.16 9.13 -1.48
CA SER A 110 2.37 8.46 -1.97
C SER A 110 3.63 8.84 -1.18
N GLY A 111 3.70 10.04 -0.60
CA GLY A 111 4.83 10.44 0.26
C GLY A 111 4.88 9.65 1.55
N THR A 112 3.75 9.45 2.20
CA THR A 112 3.63 8.58 3.38
C THR A 112 4.00 7.14 3.06
N TYR A 113 3.54 6.64 1.92
CA TYR A 113 3.86 5.29 1.45
C TYR A 113 5.37 5.14 1.20
N VAL A 114 5.98 6.06 0.47
CA VAL A 114 7.44 6.05 0.23
C VAL A 114 8.22 6.02 1.53
N TYR A 115 7.78 6.75 2.55
CA TYR A 115 8.42 6.70 3.86
C TYR A 115 8.35 5.33 4.51
N LEU A 116 7.20 4.65 4.45
CA LEU A 116 7.05 3.28 4.97
C LEU A 116 7.96 2.30 4.24
N VAL A 117 8.04 2.43 2.90
CA VAL A 117 8.76 1.49 2.05
C VAL A 117 10.26 1.79 1.91
N ALA A 118 10.72 2.98 2.28
CA ALA A 118 12.13 3.35 2.28
C ALA A 118 12.97 2.59 3.33
N ASN A 119 12.35 1.69 4.10
CA ASN A 119 13.06 0.82 5.02
C ASN A 119 13.91 -0.19 4.20
N PRO A 120 15.26 -0.23 4.39
CA PRO A 120 16.15 -1.07 3.60
C PRO A 120 15.91 -2.59 3.79
N TYR A 121 15.15 -2.97 4.81
CA TYR A 121 14.77 -4.37 5.04
C TYR A 121 13.51 -4.79 4.27
N MET A 122 12.82 -3.84 3.65
CA MET A 122 11.61 -4.09 2.89
C MET A 122 11.92 -4.00 1.39
N LYS A 123 11.78 -5.08 0.64
CA LYS A 123 12.06 -5.13 -0.80
C LYS A 123 10.87 -4.61 -1.63
N PHE A 124 10.47 -3.38 -1.41
CA PHE A 124 9.25 -2.80 -2.00
C PHE A 124 9.34 -2.42 -3.47
N GLU A 125 10.53 -2.28 -4.01
CA GLU A 125 10.75 -2.05 -5.44
C GLU A 125 10.03 -3.08 -6.32
N GLN A 126 9.69 -4.21 -5.72
CA GLN A 126 9.05 -5.34 -6.34
C GLN A 126 7.51 -5.21 -6.43
N PHE A 127 6.88 -4.27 -5.70
CA PHE A 127 5.42 -4.08 -5.74
C PHE A 127 4.95 -3.16 -6.86
N TYR A 128 5.87 -2.49 -7.55
CA TYR A 128 5.54 -1.56 -8.61
C TYR A 128 5.47 -2.25 -9.97
N VAL A 129 4.40 -3.00 -10.20
CA VAL A 129 3.97 -3.34 -11.56
C VAL A 129 2.81 -2.41 -11.92
N PRO A 130 3.02 -1.38 -12.75
CA PRO A 130 2.01 -0.34 -13.00
C PRO A 130 0.70 -0.86 -13.61
N SER A 131 0.74 -2.05 -14.22
CA SER A 131 -0.43 -2.64 -14.89
C SER A 131 -1.26 -3.56 -14.00
N GLU A 132 -0.63 -4.21 -13.01
CA GLU A 132 -1.24 -5.26 -12.21
C GLU A 132 -1.06 -5.00 -10.72
N PRO A 133 -2.13 -4.86 -9.94
CA PRO A 133 -2.03 -4.70 -8.51
C PRO A 133 -1.67 -6.04 -7.85
N PRO A 134 -0.94 -6.03 -6.73
CA PRO A 134 -0.84 -7.18 -5.86
C PRO A 134 -2.22 -7.57 -5.32
N VAL A 135 -2.63 -8.82 -5.56
CA VAL A 135 -3.90 -9.40 -5.06
C VAL A 135 -3.61 -10.73 -4.38
N VAL A 136 -3.92 -10.84 -3.12
CA VAL A 136 -3.62 -12.02 -2.30
C VAL A 136 -4.86 -12.52 -1.59
N ALA A 137 -5.17 -13.81 -1.72
CA ALA A 137 -6.19 -14.47 -0.92
C ALA A 137 -5.58 -14.99 0.38
N LEU A 138 -6.04 -14.47 1.51
CA LEU A 138 -5.52 -14.78 2.83
C LEU A 138 -6.31 -15.90 3.51
N HIS A 139 -5.61 -16.70 4.32
CA HIS A 139 -6.18 -17.79 5.10
C HIS A 139 -5.52 -17.90 6.48
N GLY A 140 -6.25 -18.44 7.47
CA GLY A 140 -5.74 -18.70 8.82
C GLY A 140 -5.17 -17.43 9.45
N LEU A 141 -4.03 -17.57 10.12
CA LEU A 141 -3.37 -16.49 10.86
C LEU A 141 -3.18 -15.19 10.05
N TYR A 142 -2.84 -15.28 8.76
CA TYR A 142 -2.63 -14.08 7.94
C TYR A 142 -3.94 -13.32 7.66
N ALA A 143 -5.05 -14.03 7.56
CA ALA A 143 -6.36 -13.40 7.45
C ALA A 143 -6.74 -12.69 8.76
N GLU A 144 -6.45 -13.30 9.91
CA GLU A 144 -6.67 -12.71 11.24
C GLU A 144 -5.83 -11.43 11.39
N ILE A 145 -4.52 -11.50 11.18
CA ILE A 145 -3.62 -10.33 11.28
C ILE A 145 -4.06 -9.21 10.34
N ALA A 146 -4.44 -9.52 9.10
CA ALA A 146 -4.90 -8.49 8.14
C ALA A 146 -6.21 -7.83 8.58
N ASN A 147 -7.16 -8.59 9.13
CA ASN A 147 -8.40 -8.05 9.67
C ASN A 147 -8.15 -7.17 10.90
N ASP A 148 -7.28 -7.61 11.81
CA ASP A 148 -6.92 -6.85 13.01
C ASP A 148 -6.20 -5.55 12.63
N ALA A 149 -5.23 -5.61 11.71
CA ALA A 149 -4.51 -4.44 11.22
C ALA A 149 -5.47 -3.43 10.55
N MET A 150 -6.32 -3.89 9.64
CA MET A 150 -7.31 -3.02 8.99
C MET A 150 -8.33 -2.46 9.99
N GLY A 151 -8.75 -3.27 10.96
CA GLY A 151 -9.61 -2.84 12.07
C GLY A 151 -8.96 -1.77 12.92
N GLY A 152 -7.67 -1.92 13.22
CA GLY A 152 -6.87 -0.93 13.94
C GLY A 152 -6.77 0.41 13.19
N ILE A 153 -6.50 0.37 11.88
CA ILE A 153 -6.45 1.60 11.05
C ILE A 153 -7.82 2.31 11.04
N LEU A 154 -8.92 1.55 10.91
CA LEU A 154 -10.27 2.11 10.96
C LEU A 154 -10.54 2.79 12.31
N ALA A 155 -10.24 2.10 13.41
CA ALA A 155 -10.45 2.63 14.76
C ALA A 155 -9.63 3.90 15.02
N GLU A 156 -8.34 3.92 14.62
CA GLU A 156 -7.50 5.10 14.79
C GLU A 156 -7.93 6.27 13.89
N THR A 157 -8.44 5.98 12.68
CA THR A 157 -8.99 7.00 11.78
C THR A 157 -10.21 7.69 12.40
N GLU A 158 -11.08 6.93 13.08
CA GLU A 158 -12.24 7.48 13.79
C GLU A 158 -11.84 8.23 15.05
N ARG A 159 -10.86 7.72 15.79
CA ARG A 159 -10.43 8.25 17.09
C ARG A 159 -9.70 9.58 16.96
N GLN A 160 -8.98 9.82 15.87
CA GLN A 160 -8.16 11.03 15.63
C GLN A 160 -7.20 11.35 16.78
N SER A 161 -6.55 10.32 17.32
CA SER A 161 -5.61 10.49 18.45
C SER A 161 -4.32 11.18 18.00
N PRO A 162 -3.55 11.81 18.92
CA PRO A 162 -2.24 12.36 18.60
C PRO A 162 -1.26 11.33 18.02
N ASP A 163 -1.40 10.07 18.43
CA ASP A 163 -0.54 8.96 18.01
C ASP A 163 -1.09 8.20 16.80
N GLN A 164 -2.20 8.67 16.20
CA GLN A 164 -2.89 8.02 15.11
C GLN A 164 -1.95 7.63 13.97
N LEU A 165 -1.10 8.52 13.52
CA LEU A 165 -0.21 8.28 12.39
C LEU A 165 0.77 7.14 12.70
N GLN A 166 1.35 7.14 13.91
CA GLN A 166 2.30 6.12 14.33
C GLN A 166 1.64 4.74 14.45
N LEU A 167 0.45 4.67 15.03
CA LEU A 167 -0.30 3.42 15.16
C LEU A 167 -0.74 2.90 13.79
N CYS A 168 -1.26 3.77 12.93
CA CYS A 168 -1.60 3.40 11.56
C CYS A 168 -0.39 2.89 10.77
N PHE A 169 0.80 3.45 10.99
CA PHE A 169 2.03 2.93 10.37
C PHE A 169 2.34 1.50 10.81
N CYS A 170 2.20 1.19 12.10
CA CYS A 170 2.41 -0.17 12.59
C CYS A 170 1.47 -1.15 11.89
N TYR A 171 0.18 -0.85 11.84
CA TYR A 171 -0.80 -1.69 11.14
C TYR A 171 -0.56 -1.79 9.64
N MET A 172 -0.12 -0.72 9.00
CA MET A 172 0.24 -0.74 7.58
C MET A 172 1.45 -1.63 7.30
N MET A 173 2.42 -1.66 8.21
CA MET A 173 3.59 -2.55 8.11
C MET A 173 3.16 -4.03 8.18
N ASP A 174 2.16 -4.36 8.99
CA ASP A 174 1.60 -5.72 9.03
C ASP A 174 0.99 -6.10 7.68
N LEU A 175 0.16 -5.22 7.08
CA LEU A 175 -0.45 -5.46 5.77
C LEU A 175 0.60 -5.61 4.66
N LEU A 176 1.62 -4.78 4.68
CA LEU A 176 2.74 -4.84 3.74
C LEU A 176 3.55 -6.12 3.91
N GLY A 177 3.86 -6.50 5.16
CA GLY A 177 4.57 -7.74 5.48
C GLY A 177 3.82 -8.97 4.99
N ILE A 178 2.51 -9.03 5.21
CA ILE A 178 1.64 -10.10 4.69
C ILE A 178 1.68 -10.14 3.17
N MET A 179 1.56 -8.98 2.52
CA MET A 179 1.61 -8.87 1.06
C MET A 179 2.92 -9.44 0.52
N THR A 180 4.06 -9.01 1.10
CA THR A 180 5.40 -9.47 0.72
C THR A 180 5.55 -10.99 0.87
N GLU A 181 5.05 -11.54 1.96
CA GLU A 181 5.17 -12.97 2.26
C GLU A 181 4.29 -13.84 1.34
N LYS A 182 3.11 -13.33 0.96
CA LYS A 182 2.09 -14.12 0.25
C LYS A 182 2.06 -13.91 -1.26
N MET A 183 2.74 -12.92 -1.78
CA MET A 183 2.83 -12.74 -3.23
C MET A 183 3.59 -13.89 -3.89
N PRO A 184 3.13 -14.36 -5.05
CA PRO A 184 3.87 -15.35 -5.85
C PRO A 184 5.28 -14.82 -6.18
N ARG A 185 6.29 -15.70 -6.07
CA ARG A 185 7.69 -15.32 -6.36
C ARG A 185 7.90 -14.85 -7.81
N GLU A 186 7.11 -15.35 -8.74
CA GLU A 186 7.14 -14.96 -10.15
C GLU A 186 6.78 -13.48 -10.34
N TYR A 187 6.00 -12.91 -9.43
CA TYR A 187 5.67 -11.48 -9.46
C TYR A 187 6.92 -10.60 -9.28
N PHE A 188 7.93 -11.10 -8.58
CA PHE A 188 9.17 -10.38 -8.30
C PHE A 188 10.22 -10.49 -9.41
N HIS A 189 10.00 -11.32 -10.44
CA HIS A 189 10.98 -11.57 -11.51
C HIS A 189 10.60 -10.90 -12.84
N GLN A 190 9.52 -10.17 -12.91
CA GLN A 190 9.18 -9.40 -14.11
C GLN A 190 10.00 -8.11 -14.15
N THR A 191 11.26 -8.23 -14.57
CA THR A 191 12.07 -7.07 -14.92
C THR A 191 11.41 -6.38 -16.11
N PRO A 192 11.16 -5.05 -16.06
CA PRO A 192 10.67 -4.31 -17.22
C PRO A 192 11.69 -4.45 -18.35
N GLY A 193 11.37 -5.22 -19.39
CA GLY A 193 12.24 -5.32 -20.57
C GLY A 193 12.40 -6.70 -21.20
N GLN A 194 11.81 -7.75 -20.66
CA GLN A 194 11.78 -9.05 -21.32
C GLN A 194 10.35 -9.37 -21.80
N LYS A 195 9.97 -8.74 -22.88
CA LYS A 195 8.93 -9.22 -23.81
C LYS A 195 9.45 -9.02 -25.23
#